data_5f266baf1915696003f5311e817ffb3b
#
_entry.id   5f266baf1915696003f5311e817ffb3b
#
_cell.length_a   1.000
_cell.length_b   1.000
_cell.length_c   1.000
_cell.angle_alpha   90.00
_cell.angle_beta   90.00
_cell.angle_gamma   90.00
#
_symmetry.space_group_name_H-M   'P 1'
#
loop_
_entity.id
_entity.type
_entity.pdbx_description
1 polymer ?
#
loop_
_entity_poly.entity_id
_entity_poly.type
_entity_poly.pdbx_seq_one_letter_code
_entity_poly.pdbx_strand_id
1 'polypeptide(L)'
;MAAMARKPKLDIARELRTVMDLEADALRRVRDAVNGEYTRAVLLLAACRGKVIVTGMGKSGLIGQKIAATLTATGTPAITLHPAEGMHGDLGVVQKGDVVLAIGKSGESDELTGILPSLRRIGVKIVAMTANPRS
;
A
#
# COMPACT_ATOMS: atom_id res chain seq x y z
N MET A 1 -30.89 -16.76 -42.39
CA MET A 1 -31.03 -16.94 -40.94
C MET A 1 -29.64 -17.25 -40.36
N ALA A 2 -28.99 -16.27 -39.74
CA ALA A 2 -27.67 -16.47 -39.14
C ALA A 2 -27.84 -17.18 -37.79
N ALA A 3 -27.19 -18.33 -37.60
CA ALA A 3 -27.18 -19.06 -36.35
C ALA A 3 -26.47 -18.20 -35.28
N MET A 4 -27.19 -17.76 -34.24
CA MET A 4 -26.62 -17.13 -33.08
C MET A 4 -25.65 -18.13 -32.41
N ALA A 5 -24.35 -17.86 -32.50
CA ALA A 5 -23.35 -18.63 -31.79
C ALA A 5 -23.66 -18.60 -30.28
N ARG A 6 -23.95 -19.77 -29.71
CA ARG A 6 -24.20 -19.96 -28.28
C ARG A 6 -22.94 -19.53 -27.52
N LYS A 7 -23.03 -18.47 -26.68
CA LYS A 7 -21.92 -18.10 -25.78
C LYS A 7 -21.49 -19.33 -24.98
N PRO A 8 -20.19 -19.62 -24.86
CA PRO A 8 -19.72 -20.75 -24.08
C PRO A 8 -20.26 -20.65 -22.65
N LYS A 9 -20.76 -21.77 -22.13
CA LYS A 9 -21.29 -21.83 -20.76
C LYS A 9 -20.13 -21.59 -19.80
N LEU A 10 -20.17 -20.49 -19.05
CA LEU A 10 -19.13 -20.14 -18.09
C LEU A 10 -19.07 -21.20 -16.98
N ASP A 11 -17.93 -21.86 -16.83
CA ASP A 11 -17.67 -22.76 -15.69
C ASP A 11 -17.16 -21.94 -14.51
N ILE A 12 -18.10 -21.52 -13.66
CA ILE A 12 -17.83 -20.65 -12.50
C ILE A 12 -16.83 -21.30 -11.55
N ALA A 13 -16.94 -22.62 -11.31
CA ALA A 13 -16.03 -23.31 -10.39
C ALA A 13 -14.60 -23.34 -10.93
N ARG A 14 -14.43 -23.49 -12.23
CA ARG A 14 -13.13 -23.40 -12.89
C ARG A 14 -12.55 -21.98 -12.78
N GLU A 15 -13.35 -20.95 -13.04
CA GLU A 15 -12.91 -19.55 -12.96
C GLU A 15 -12.48 -19.20 -11.52
N LEU A 16 -13.25 -19.62 -10.52
CA LEU A 16 -12.87 -19.40 -9.11
C LEU A 16 -11.53 -20.05 -8.77
N ARG A 17 -11.30 -21.30 -9.19
CA ARG A 17 -10.00 -21.95 -8.95
C ARG A 17 -8.87 -21.21 -9.67
N THR A 18 -9.09 -20.79 -10.91
CA THR A 18 -8.11 -20.04 -11.69
C THR A 18 -7.69 -18.75 -10.99
N VAL A 19 -8.65 -17.99 -10.42
CA VAL A 19 -8.35 -16.77 -9.65
C VAL A 19 -7.54 -17.10 -8.41
N MET A 20 -7.93 -18.13 -7.65
CA MET A 20 -7.19 -18.55 -6.44
C MET A 20 -5.76 -19.01 -6.76
N ASP A 21 -5.56 -19.72 -7.87
CA ASP A 21 -4.24 -20.14 -8.32
C ASP A 21 -3.36 -18.94 -8.70
N LEU A 22 -3.93 -17.94 -9.39
CA LEU A 22 -3.22 -16.70 -9.72
C LEU A 22 -2.81 -15.91 -8.47
N GLU A 23 -3.68 -15.84 -7.46
CA GLU A 23 -3.37 -15.18 -6.19
C GLU A 23 -2.28 -15.95 -5.42
N ALA A 24 -2.36 -17.28 -5.36
CA ALA A 24 -1.35 -18.11 -4.73
C ALA A 24 0.03 -17.97 -5.40
N ASP A 25 0.05 -17.92 -6.74
CA ASP A 25 1.28 -17.69 -7.50
C ASP A 25 1.85 -16.28 -7.28
N ALA A 26 0.99 -15.26 -7.15
CA ALA A 26 1.42 -13.92 -6.80
C ALA A 26 2.09 -13.87 -5.42
N LEU A 27 1.52 -14.55 -4.42
CA LEU A 27 2.12 -14.66 -3.08
C LEU A 27 3.47 -15.38 -3.11
N ARG A 28 3.61 -16.47 -3.89
CA ARG A 28 4.90 -17.16 -4.06
C ARG A 28 5.96 -16.23 -4.64
N ARG A 29 5.61 -15.46 -5.68
CA ARG A 29 6.54 -14.47 -6.28
C ARG A 29 6.96 -13.40 -5.29
N VAL A 30 6.04 -12.88 -4.47
CA VAL A 30 6.38 -11.90 -3.43
C VAL A 30 7.30 -12.53 -2.38
N ARG A 31 7.00 -13.74 -1.90
CA ARG A 31 7.86 -14.48 -0.95
C ARG A 31 9.29 -14.61 -1.49
N ASP A 32 9.43 -14.99 -2.75
CA ASP A 32 10.74 -15.23 -3.37
C ASP A 32 11.50 -13.92 -3.65
N ALA A 33 10.79 -12.77 -3.70
CA ALA A 33 11.37 -11.44 -3.84
C ALA A 33 11.76 -10.79 -2.50
N VAL A 34 11.42 -11.42 -1.35
CA VAL A 34 11.79 -10.87 -0.02
C VAL A 34 13.32 -10.80 0.11
N ASN A 35 13.82 -9.62 0.43
CA ASN A 35 15.24 -9.32 0.54
C ASN A 35 15.52 -8.37 1.73
N GLY A 36 16.74 -7.84 1.80
CA GLY A 36 17.16 -6.92 2.86
C GLY A 36 16.35 -5.63 2.95
N GLU A 37 15.71 -5.17 1.87
CA GLU A 37 14.84 -3.99 1.88
C GLU A 37 13.59 -4.23 2.74
N TYR A 38 12.98 -5.40 2.63
CA TYR A 38 11.85 -5.78 3.48
C TYR A 38 12.24 -5.82 4.95
N THR A 39 13.40 -6.39 5.27
CA THR A 39 13.93 -6.41 6.63
C THR A 39 14.13 -5.00 7.16
N ARG A 40 14.74 -4.11 6.37
CA ARG A 40 14.95 -2.70 6.77
C ARG A 40 13.62 -1.98 6.99
N ALA A 41 12.63 -2.18 6.12
CA ALA A 41 11.31 -1.59 6.26
C ALA A 41 10.63 -2.04 7.56
N VAL A 42 10.64 -3.35 7.84
CA VAL A 42 10.07 -3.90 9.09
C VAL A 42 10.77 -3.34 10.32
N LEU A 43 12.09 -3.32 10.33
CA LEU A 43 12.85 -2.77 11.46
C LEU A 43 12.59 -1.28 11.66
N LEU A 44 12.42 -0.51 10.59
CA LEU A 44 12.10 0.90 10.66
C LEU A 44 10.71 1.14 11.27
N LEU A 45 9.72 0.34 10.86
CA LEU A 45 8.37 0.39 11.42
C LEU A 45 8.36 -0.04 12.90
N ALA A 46 9.07 -1.10 13.24
CA ALA A 46 9.18 -1.60 14.62
C ALA A 46 9.89 -0.61 15.56
N ALA A 47 10.84 0.18 15.05
CA ALA A 47 11.56 1.22 15.80
C ALA A 47 10.82 2.56 15.85
N CYS A 48 9.60 2.65 15.30
CA CYS A 48 8.80 3.87 15.31
C CYS A 48 8.49 4.30 16.75
N ARG A 49 8.85 5.53 17.10
CA ARG A 49 8.61 6.10 18.46
C ARG A 49 7.32 6.91 18.53
N GLY A 50 6.78 7.31 17.39
CA GLY A 50 5.51 7.99 17.25
C GLY A 50 4.43 7.03 16.78
N LYS A 51 3.82 7.34 15.64
CA LYS A 51 2.81 6.49 14.98
C LYS A 51 3.22 6.18 13.55
N VAL A 52 2.70 5.09 13.04
CA VAL A 52 2.81 4.76 11.61
C VAL A 52 1.68 5.48 10.87
N ILE A 53 2.05 6.28 9.87
CA ILE A 53 1.09 6.96 9.01
C ILE A 53 1.06 6.22 7.68
N VAL A 54 -0.08 5.62 7.37
CA VAL A 54 -0.25 4.88 6.12
C VAL A 54 -0.98 5.76 5.11
N THR A 55 -0.39 5.96 3.95
CA THR A 55 -0.93 6.83 2.91
C THR A 55 -0.93 6.16 1.55
N GLY A 56 -1.93 6.46 0.73
CA GLY A 56 -2.07 5.92 -0.62
C GLY A 56 -3.37 6.37 -1.27
N MET A 57 -3.40 6.36 -2.60
CA MET A 57 -4.56 6.75 -3.40
C MET A 57 -5.46 5.57 -3.76
N GLY A 58 -6.77 5.80 -3.85
CA GLY A 58 -7.74 4.85 -4.36
C GLY A 58 -7.67 3.48 -3.67
N LYS A 59 -7.50 2.40 -4.42
CA LYS A 59 -7.42 1.02 -3.88
C LYS A 59 -6.20 0.83 -2.96
N SER A 60 -5.08 1.50 -3.23
CA SER A 60 -3.90 1.50 -2.35
C SER A 60 -4.24 2.13 -0.99
N GLY A 61 -5.04 3.20 -0.98
CA GLY A 61 -5.54 3.81 0.25
C GLY A 61 -6.42 2.86 1.08
N LEU A 62 -7.33 2.11 0.43
CA LEU A 62 -8.16 1.10 1.12
C LEU A 62 -7.31 -0.01 1.75
N ILE A 63 -6.29 -0.48 1.04
CA ILE A 63 -5.32 -1.44 1.61
C ILE A 63 -4.56 -0.80 2.77
N GLY A 64 -4.19 0.48 2.64
CA GLY A 64 -3.55 1.26 3.70
C GLY A 64 -4.39 1.36 4.96
N GLN A 65 -5.70 1.57 4.82
CA GLN A 65 -6.64 1.57 5.95
C GLN A 65 -6.65 0.21 6.67
N LYS A 66 -6.68 -0.89 5.91
CA LYS A 66 -6.61 -2.24 6.47
C LYS A 66 -5.30 -2.47 7.23
N ILE A 67 -4.17 -2.03 6.68
CA ILE A 67 -2.84 -2.13 7.32
C ILE A 67 -2.82 -1.31 8.61
N ALA A 68 -3.25 -0.05 8.59
CA ALA A 68 -3.30 0.81 9.78
C ALA A 68 -4.17 0.21 10.88
N ALA A 69 -5.36 -0.29 10.52
CA ALA A 69 -6.26 -0.95 11.47
C ALA A 69 -5.61 -2.21 12.09
N THR A 70 -4.90 -3.00 11.30
CA THR A 70 -4.20 -4.20 11.79
C THR A 70 -3.04 -3.84 12.71
N LEU A 71 -2.23 -2.84 12.36
CA LEU A 71 -1.14 -2.34 13.20
C LEU A 71 -1.67 -1.86 14.56
N THR A 72 -2.74 -1.06 14.55
CA THR A 72 -3.38 -0.55 15.78
C THR A 72 -3.93 -1.70 16.62
N ALA A 73 -4.60 -2.67 16.03
CA ALA A 73 -5.14 -3.83 16.73
C ALA A 73 -4.05 -4.71 17.36
N THR A 74 -2.84 -4.66 16.85
CA THR A 74 -1.68 -5.44 17.35
C THR A 74 -0.71 -4.61 18.19
N GLY A 75 -1.10 -3.40 18.61
CA GLY A 75 -0.37 -2.57 19.56
C GLY A 75 0.61 -1.57 18.95
N THR A 76 0.64 -1.42 17.63
CA THR A 76 1.42 -0.38 16.95
C THR A 76 0.50 0.80 16.61
N PRO A 77 0.66 1.99 17.21
CA PRO A 77 -0.15 3.15 16.87
C PRO A 77 -0.05 3.47 15.38
N ALA A 78 -1.17 3.47 14.68
CA ALA A 78 -1.21 3.75 13.25
C ALA A 78 -2.48 4.49 12.84
N ILE A 79 -2.34 5.39 11.87
CA ILE A 79 -3.45 6.13 11.26
C ILE A 79 -3.31 6.12 9.75
N THR A 80 -4.40 6.45 9.05
CA THR A 80 -4.35 6.73 7.62
C THR A 80 -4.36 8.22 7.37
N LEU A 81 -3.63 8.65 6.34
CA LEU A 81 -3.65 9.99 5.81
C LEU A 81 -3.91 9.92 4.30
N HIS A 82 -5.00 10.52 3.85
CA HIS A 82 -5.25 10.61 2.41
C HIS A 82 -4.30 11.65 1.80
N PRO A 83 -3.55 11.33 0.72
CA PRO A 83 -2.55 12.26 0.16
C PRO A 83 -3.15 13.61 -0.25
N ALA A 84 -4.34 13.64 -0.85
CA ALA A 84 -5.01 14.88 -1.23
C ALA A 84 -5.33 15.76 0.00
N GLU A 85 -5.86 15.18 1.08
CA GLU A 85 -6.11 15.92 2.33
C GLU A 85 -4.80 16.42 2.94
N GLY A 86 -3.72 15.62 2.83
CA GLY A 86 -2.38 16.04 3.20
C GLY A 86 -1.90 17.31 2.48
N MET A 87 -2.23 17.46 1.20
CA MET A 87 -1.92 18.68 0.43
C MET A 87 -2.72 19.90 0.91
N HIS A 88 -3.87 19.69 1.55
CA HIS A 88 -4.78 20.73 2.00
C HIS A 88 -4.72 21.04 3.50
N GLY A 89 -3.72 20.50 4.22
CA GLY A 89 -3.47 20.86 5.62
C GLY A 89 -3.35 19.71 6.60
N ASP A 90 -3.85 18.53 6.29
CA ASP A 90 -3.87 17.37 7.20
C ASP A 90 -2.47 16.83 7.51
N LEU A 91 -1.43 17.31 6.81
CA LEU A 91 -0.03 17.03 7.20
C LEU A 91 0.31 17.52 8.61
N GLY A 92 -0.48 18.38 9.22
CA GLY A 92 -0.33 18.78 10.62
C GLY A 92 -0.41 17.63 11.63
N VAL A 93 -1.01 16.49 11.24
CA VAL A 93 -1.06 15.28 12.08
C VAL A 93 0.29 14.55 12.14
N VAL A 94 1.19 14.82 11.20
CA VAL A 94 2.50 14.17 11.06
C VAL A 94 3.51 14.87 11.96
N GLN A 95 4.23 14.08 12.76
CA GLN A 95 5.21 14.62 13.73
C GLN A 95 6.57 13.93 13.58
N LYS A 96 7.61 14.62 14.02
CA LYS A 96 8.94 14.02 14.11
C LYS A 96 8.90 12.78 15.00
N GLY A 97 9.45 11.68 14.52
CA GLY A 97 9.40 10.38 15.19
C GLY A 97 8.35 9.42 14.60
N ASP A 98 7.43 9.93 13.77
CA ASP A 98 6.53 9.11 12.98
C ASP A 98 7.28 8.41 11.82
N VAL A 99 6.68 7.34 11.31
CA VAL A 99 7.12 6.65 10.10
C VAL A 99 5.95 6.64 9.11
N VAL A 100 6.21 7.04 7.88
CA VAL A 100 5.21 7.03 6.81
C VAL A 100 5.38 5.78 5.96
N LEU A 101 4.30 5.02 5.80
CA LEU A 101 4.19 3.93 4.82
C LEU A 101 3.37 4.43 3.63
N ALA A 102 4.05 4.74 2.54
CA ALA A 102 3.46 5.23 1.31
C ALA A 102 3.20 4.07 0.34
N ILE A 103 1.94 3.87 -0.04
CA ILE A 103 1.51 2.74 -0.87
C ILE A 103 1.02 3.26 -2.22
N GLY A 104 1.67 2.82 -3.31
CA GLY A 104 1.27 3.18 -4.66
C GLY A 104 1.82 2.20 -5.68
N LYS A 105 0.97 1.68 -6.59
CA LYS A 105 1.40 0.69 -7.58
C LYS A 105 2.48 1.26 -8.52
N SER A 106 2.28 2.44 -9.09
CA SER A 106 3.26 3.11 -9.95
C SER A 106 4.38 3.78 -9.16
N GLY A 107 4.10 4.25 -7.94
CA GLY A 107 4.97 5.12 -7.17
C GLY A 107 4.97 6.59 -7.65
N GLU A 108 4.15 6.94 -8.64
CA GLU A 108 4.20 8.22 -9.37
C GLU A 108 2.84 8.96 -9.38
N SER A 109 1.96 8.73 -8.38
CA SER A 109 0.74 9.54 -8.29
C SER A 109 1.07 10.95 -7.82
N ASP A 110 0.54 11.97 -8.51
CA ASP A 110 0.83 13.38 -8.25
C ASP A 110 0.52 13.77 -6.80
N GLU A 111 -0.59 13.27 -6.26
CA GLU A 111 -1.00 13.56 -4.88
C GLU A 111 -0.01 12.96 -3.87
N LEU A 112 0.44 11.73 -4.10
CA LEU A 112 1.38 11.07 -3.19
C LEU A 112 2.76 11.73 -3.27
N THR A 113 3.25 11.99 -4.49
CA THR A 113 4.54 12.66 -4.69
C THR A 113 4.51 14.11 -4.22
N GLY A 114 3.36 14.79 -4.31
CA GLY A 114 3.16 16.16 -3.87
C GLY A 114 3.37 16.39 -2.36
N ILE A 115 3.08 15.40 -1.52
CA ILE A 115 3.28 15.51 -0.07
C ILE A 115 4.71 15.13 0.37
N LEU A 116 5.49 14.44 -0.44
CA LEU A 116 6.83 13.94 -0.06
C LEU A 116 7.80 15.06 0.38
N PRO A 117 7.87 16.23 -0.29
CA PRO A 117 8.76 17.32 0.15
C PRO A 117 8.43 17.81 1.55
N SER A 118 7.14 17.91 1.88
CA SER A 118 6.68 18.33 3.20
C SER A 118 6.98 17.29 4.27
N LEU A 119 6.75 16.01 3.98
CA LEU A 119 7.12 14.90 4.88
C LEU A 119 8.63 14.88 5.17
N ARG A 120 9.46 15.08 4.15
CA ARG A 120 10.92 15.17 4.31
C ARG A 120 11.31 16.37 5.19
N ARG A 121 10.64 17.52 5.04
CA ARG A 121 10.87 18.72 5.85
C ARG A 121 10.53 18.51 7.33
N ILE A 122 9.45 17.76 7.61
CA ILE A 122 9.09 17.35 8.98
C ILE A 122 10.15 16.41 9.57
N GLY A 123 10.89 15.69 8.73
CA GLY A 123 11.98 14.80 9.12
C GLY A 123 11.51 13.39 9.48
N VAL A 124 10.37 12.96 8.95
CA VAL A 124 9.89 11.57 9.11
C VAL A 124 10.64 10.62 8.18
N LYS A 125 10.69 9.36 8.57
CA LYS A 125 11.17 8.29 7.71
C LYS A 125 10.03 7.81 6.81
N ILE A 126 10.36 7.50 5.56
CA ILE A 126 9.38 7.05 4.57
C ILE A 126 9.77 5.65 4.09
N VAL A 127 8.81 4.74 4.15
CA VAL A 127 8.85 3.42 3.53
C VAL A 127 7.92 3.48 2.33
N ALA A 128 8.43 3.23 1.13
CA ALA A 128 7.62 3.13 -0.07
C ALA A 128 7.30 1.67 -0.41
N MET A 129 6.03 1.37 -0.58
CA MET A 129 5.54 0.09 -1.10
C MET A 129 5.03 0.32 -2.52
N THR A 130 5.82 -0.09 -3.50
CA THR A 130 5.54 0.15 -4.91
C THR A 130 5.92 -1.07 -5.76
N ALA A 131 5.26 -1.23 -6.92
CA ALA A 131 5.66 -2.21 -7.91
C ALA A 131 6.76 -1.69 -8.85
N ASN A 132 7.08 -0.39 -8.78
CA ASN A 132 8.12 0.24 -9.58
C ASN A 132 9.32 0.62 -8.67
N PRO A 133 10.41 -0.16 -8.66
CA PRO A 133 11.57 0.11 -7.80
C PRO A 133 12.36 1.37 -8.22
N ARG A 134 12.00 1.98 -9.35
CA ARG A 134 12.64 3.20 -9.88
C ARG A 134 11.78 4.45 -9.75
N SER A 135 10.62 4.35 -9.07
CA SER A 135 9.76 5.51 -8.82
C SER A 135 10.30 6.41 -7.72
#